data_9da31e1ecc7a1eb9722def0ed7974a2f
#
_entry.id   9da31e1ecc7a1eb9722def0ed7974a2f
#
_cell.length_a   1.000
_cell.length_b   1.000
_cell.length_c   1.000
_cell.angle_alpha   90.00
_cell.angle_beta   90.00
_cell.angle_gamma   90.00
#
_symmetry.space_group_name_H-M   'P 1'
#
loop_
_entity.id
_entity.type
_entity.pdbx_description
1 polymer ?
#
loop_
_entity_poly.entity_id
_entity_poly.type
_entity_poly.pdbx_seq_one_letter_code
_entity_poly.pdbx_strand_id
1 'polypeptide(L)'
;MHKFFHLPSLFVYVIAAVLLVTSIFHGAAFLRQSFYSVLGLTEGQVLPPKFSTEEVTFTPDAEEFLREYELERKRMMDRTAIIRSLLLLIFSLSFFAWFWSRTARSTDFEMAFSVRHFYFFVVSTISFLIFFFSSTQGIANLVQNVIFPESSFYFNYHGLARPIVERQTKPPARTVDKAELEEAFASQRREWETQSAPWQKRQMVDQFAVALVSLPVFYFHNRKFKF
;
A
#
# COMPACT_ATOMS: atom_id res chain seq x y z
N MET A 1 -14.25 43.79 17.15
CA MET A 1 -13.56 42.66 17.79
C MET A 1 -13.10 41.69 16.70
N HIS A 2 -11.84 41.78 16.26
CA HIS A 2 -11.27 40.82 15.33
C HIS A 2 -11.01 39.53 16.13
N LYS A 3 -11.75 38.46 15.81
CA LYS A 3 -11.44 37.11 16.29
C LYS A 3 -10.13 36.71 15.64
N PHE A 4 -9.03 36.82 16.37
CA PHE A 4 -7.74 36.33 15.91
C PHE A 4 -7.85 34.80 15.71
N PHE A 5 -7.55 34.34 14.52
CA PHE A 5 -7.43 32.92 14.22
C PHE A 5 -6.31 32.35 15.10
N HIS A 6 -6.67 31.41 15.98
CA HIS A 6 -5.70 30.73 16.83
C HIS A 6 -4.95 29.68 16.00
N LEU A 7 -3.76 30.02 15.53
CA LEU A 7 -2.92 29.17 14.69
C LEU A 7 -2.67 27.76 15.28
N PRO A 8 -2.44 27.63 16.62
CA PRO A 8 -2.31 26.31 17.25
C PRO A 8 -3.56 25.44 17.11
N SER A 9 -4.74 26.02 17.23
CA SER A 9 -5.99 25.31 17.06
C SER A 9 -6.15 24.82 15.63
N LEU A 10 -5.76 25.62 14.63
CA LEU A 10 -5.78 25.22 13.23
C LEU A 10 -4.89 23.99 12.97
N PHE A 11 -3.68 23.97 13.52
CA PHE A 11 -2.76 22.84 13.42
C PHE A 11 -3.38 21.54 13.93
N VAL A 12 -3.96 21.61 15.14
CA VAL A 12 -4.62 20.48 15.77
C VAL A 12 -5.74 19.94 14.90
N TYR A 13 -6.62 20.84 14.42
CA TYR A 13 -7.74 20.43 13.59
C TYR A 13 -7.29 19.87 12.23
N VAL A 14 -6.25 20.42 11.62
CA VAL A 14 -5.70 19.90 10.36
C VAL A 14 -5.15 18.48 10.55
N ILE A 15 -4.32 18.27 11.59
CA ILE A 15 -3.80 16.92 11.88
C ILE A 15 -4.92 15.95 12.24
N ALA A 16 -5.84 16.35 13.12
CA ALA A 16 -6.97 15.51 13.50
C ALA A 16 -7.83 15.14 12.28
N ALA A 17 -8.09 16.11 11.39
CA ALA A 17 -8.84 15.87 10.15
C ALA A 17 -8.11 14.88 9.22
N VAL A 18 -6.81 15.05 9.01
CA VAL A 18 -6.00 14.11 8.19
C VAL A 18 -6.06 12.69 8.77
N LEU A 19 -5.85 12.54 10.08
CA LEU A 19 -5.89 11.25 10.76
C LEU A 19 -7.29 10.62 10.70
N LEU A 20 -8.35 11.40 10.90
CA LEU A 20 -9.72 10.93 10.84
C LEU A 20 -10.09 10.48 9.43
N VAL A 21 -9.81 11.30 8.42
CA VAL A 21 -10.07 10.98 7.01
C VAL A 21 -9.32 9.72 6.60
N THR A 22 -8.05 9.59 6.97
CA THR A 22 -7.24 8.40 6.69
C THR A 22 -7.83 7.17 7.38
N SER A 23 -8.30 7.30 8.63
CA SER A 23 -8.95 6.21 9.37
C SER A 23 -10.26 5.76 8.70
N ILE A 24 -11.06 6.71 8.21
CA ILE A 24 -12.31 6.42 7.46
C ILE A 24 -11.98 5.64 6.18
N PHE A 25 -10.99 6.08 5.39
CA PHE A 25 -10.59 5.38 4.16
C PHE A 25 -10.11 3.96 4.43
N HIS A 26 -9.25 3.76 5.43
CA HIS A 26 -8.75 2.43 5.78
C HIS A 26 -9.85 1.55 6.39
N GLY A 27 -10.74 2.12 7.19
CA GLY A 27 -11.91 1.44 7.74
C GLY A 27 -12.88 0.99 6.64
N ALA A 28 -13.21 1.86 5.70
CA ALA A 28 -14.06 1.54 4.56
C ALA A 28 -13.41 0.46 3.65
N ALA A 29 -12.10 0.56 3.40
CA ALA A 29 -11.36 -0.44 2.65
C ALA A 29 -11.37 -1.80 3.35
N PHE A 30 -11.13 -1.84 4.65
CA PHE A 30 -11.16 -3.06 5.47
C PHE A 30 -12.55 -3.70 5.44
N LEU A 31 -13.61 -2.94 5.70
CA LEU A 31 -14.99 -3.45 5.68
C LEU A 31 -15.36 -3.99 4.30
N ARG A 32 -15.09 -3.23 3.23
CA ARG A 32 -15.38 -3.66 1.86
C ARG A 32 -14.69 -4.98 1.53
N GLN A 33 -13.39 -5.10 1.83
CA GLN A 33 -12.62 -6.31 1.54
C GLN A 33 -13.07 -7.51 2.38
N SER A 34 -13.41 -7.25 3.67
CA SER A 34 -13.94 -8.28 4.56
C SER A 34 -15.30 -8.78 4.09
N PHE A 35 -16.21 -7.89 3.67
CA PHE A 35 -17.50 -8.28 3.12
C PHE A 35 -17.36 -9.07 1.82
N TYR A 36 -16.49 -8.65 0.91
CA TYR A 36 -16.25 -9.40 -0.32
C TYR A 36 -15.71 -10.80 -0.04
N SER A 37 -14.82 -10.94 0.93
CA SER A 37 -14.28 -12.24 1.35
C SER A 37 -15.35 -13.13 1.97
N VAL A 38 -16.19 -12.60 2.88
CA VAL A 38 -17.24 -13.38 3.58
C VAL A 38 -18.37 -13.78 2.62
N LEU A 39 -18.74 -12.90 1.70
CA LEU A 39 -19.82 -13.16 0.74
C LEU A 39 -19.36 -13.97 -0.48
N GLY A 40 -18.09 -14.35 -0.57
CA GLY A 40 -17.55 -15.09 -1.71
C GLY A 40 -17.58 -14.29 -3.02
N LEU A 41 -17.82 -12.97 -2.97
CA LEU A 41 -17.92 -12.11 -4.15
C LEU A 41 -16.58 -11.98 -4.90
N THR A 42 -15.48 -12.29 -4.23
CA THR A 42 -14.14 -12.32 -4.82
C THR A 42 -13.98 -13.49 -5.79
N GLU A 43 -14.63 -14.62 -5.56
CA GLU A 43 -14.55 -15.80 -6.42
C GLU A 43 -15.42 -15.69 -7.69
N GLY A 44 -16.58 -15.01 -7.59
CA GLY A 44 -17.55 -14.89 -8.70
C GLY A 44 -17.17 -13.91 -9.81
N GLN A 45 -16.18 -13.04 -9.61
CA GLN A 45 -15.77 -12.04 -10.61
C GLN A 45 -14.57 -12.45 -11.48
N VAL A 46 -14.01 -13.63 -11.23
CA VAL A 46 -13.03 -14.19 -12.17
C VAL A 46 -13.82 -14.81 -13.33
N LEU A 47 -14.22 -13.97 -14.27
CA LEU A 47 -14.34 -14.46 -15.63
C LEU A 47 -13.05 -15.23 -15.90
N PRO A 48 -13.11 -16.51 -16.32
CA PRO A 48 -11.90 -17.24 -16.66
C PRO A 48 -11.14 -16.34 -17.63
N PRO A 49 -9.92 -15.89 -17.29
CA PRO A 49 -9.17 -15.09 -18.22
C PRO A 49 -9.11 -15.90 -19.49
N LYS A 50 -9.36 -15.29 -20.64
CA LYS A 50 -9.08 -15.95 -21.92
C LYS A 50 -7.58 -16.07 -21.98
N PHE A 51 -7.06 -17.19 -21.51
CA PHE A 51 -5.63 -17.48 -21.54
C PHE A 51 -5.15 -17.64 -22.99
N SER A 52 -6.02 -18.17 -23.87
CA SER A 52 -5.72 -18.32 -25.28
C SER A 52 -5.89 -17.00 -26.03
N THR A 53 -4.87 -16.58 -26.74
CA THR A 53 -4.88 -15.48 -27.70
C THR A 53 -4.79 -16.02 -29.12
N GLU A 54 -4.91 -15.17 -30.14
CA GLU A 54 -4.71 -15.60 -31.54
C GLU A 54 -3.30 -16.16 -31.77
N GLU A 55 -2.33 -15.85 -30.90
CA GLU A 55 -0.91 -16.21 -31.04
C GLU A 55 -0.50 -17.41 -30.15
N VAL A 56 -1.22 -17.65 -29.07
CA VAL A 56 -0.90 -18.74 -28.11
C VAL A 56 -2.16 -19.45 -27.67
N THR A 57 -2.13 -20.77 -27.78
CA THR A 57 -3.11 -21.68 -27.21
C THR A 57 -2.45 -22.51 -26.12
N PHE A 58 -3.18 -22.77 -25.05
CA PHE A 58 -2.71 -23.61 -23.95
C PHE A 58 -3.38 -25.00 -24.02
N THR A 59 -2.67 -26.03 -23.59
CA THR A 59 -3.29 -27.33 -23.37
C THR A 59 -4.28 -27.26 -22.22
N PRO A 60 -5.29 -28.15 -22.12
CA PRO A 60 -6.25 -28.15 -21.04
C PRO A 60 -5.59 -28.19 -19.64
N ASP A 61 -4.53 -28.96 -19.46
CA ASP A 61 -3.78 -29.08 -18.22
C ASP A 61 -3.02 -27.77 -17.88
N ALA A 62 -2.53 -27.06 -18.89
CA ALA A 62 -1.89 -25.75 -18.73
C ALA A 62 -2.90 -24.66 -18.38
N GLU A 63 -4.11 -24.72 -18.96
CA GLU A 63 -5.20 -23.79 -18.58
C GLU A 63 -5.67 -24.03 -17.15
N GLU A 64 -5.75 -25.29 -16.70
CA GLU A 64 -6.08 -25.64 -15.33
C GLU A 64 -5.05 -25.10 -14.34
N PHE A 65 -3.76 -25.29 -14.62
CA PHE A 65 -2.65 -24.74 -13.84
C PHE A 65 -2.75 -23.21 -13.72
N LEU A 66 -2.99 -22.48 -14.82
CA LEU A 66 -3.14 -21.04 -14.81
C LEU A 66 -4.36 -20.60 -14.00
N ARG A 67 -5.46 -21.33 -14.08
CA ARG A 67 -6.67 -21.05 -13.32
C ARG A 67 -6.43 -21.21 -11.81
N GLU A 68 -5.78 -22.30 -11.40
CA GLU A 68 -5.43 -22.56 -10.01
C GLU A 68 -4.50 -21.46 -9.49
N TYR A 69 -3.46 -21.13 -10.24
CA TYR A 69 -2.53 -20.05 -9.89
C TYR A 69 -3.25 -18.70 -9.71
N GLU A 70 -4.11 -18.31 -10.64
CA GLU A 70 -4.84 -17.02 -10.54
C GLU A 70 -5.81 -17.00 -9.36
N LEU A 71 -6.47 -18.11 -9.05
CA LEU A 71 -7.34 -18.23 -7.88
C LEU A 71 -6.55 -18.10 -6.59
N GLU A 72 -5.43 -18.82 -6.47
CA GLU A 72 -4.58 -18.79 -5.27
C GLU A 72 -3.97 -17.40 -5.10
N ARG A 73 -3.44 -16.80 -6.15
CA ARG A 73 -2.92 -15.43 -6.16
C ARG A 73 -3.99 -14.44 -5.70
N LYS A 74 -5.20 -14.53 -6.22
CA LYS A 74 -6.31 -13.65 -5.83
C LYS A 74 -6.63 -13.80 -4.33
N ARG A 75 -6.73 -15.03 -3.82
CA ARG A 75 -6.94 -15.28 -2.39
C ARG A 75 -5.82 -14.67 -1.53
N MET A 76 -4.57 -14.77 -1.95
CA MET A 76 -3.45 -14.11 -1.26
C MET A 76 -3.54 -12.60 -1.31
N MET A 77 -3.86 -12.01 -2.46
CA MET A 77 -4.04 -10.56 -2.60
C MET A 77 -5.16 -10.04 -1.70
N ASP A 78 -6.29 -10.75 -1.62
CA ASP A 78 -7.42 -10.37 -0.76
C ASP A 78 -7.04 -10.43 0.72
N ARG A 79 -6.37 -11.49 1.17
CA ARG A 79 -5.85 -11.61 2.55
C ARG A 79 -4.87 -10.50 2.88
N THR A 80 -3.92 -10.23 1.97
CA THR A 80 -2.93 -9.16 2.12
C THR A 80 -3.61 -7.81 2.24
N ALA A 81 -4.61 -7.54 1.41
CA ALA A 81 -5.36 -6.30 1.39
C ALA A 81 -6.16 -6.09 2.70
N ILE A 82 -6.81 -7.15 3.24
CA ILE A 82 -7.53 -7.10 4.52
C ILE A 82 -6.57 -6.78 5.66
N ILE A 83 -5.46 -7.53 5.79
CA ILE A 83 -4.50 -7.35 6.87
C ILE A 83 -3.84 -5.97 6.79
N ARG A 84 -3.45 -5.53 5.58
CA ARG A 84 -2.89 -4.19 5.37
C ARG A 84 -3.86 -3.10 5.81
N SER A 85 -5.13 -3.18 5.38
CA SER A 85 -6.15 -2.19 5.72
C SER A 85 -6.43 -2.15 7.22
N LEU A 86 -6.45 -3.32 7.89
CA LEU A 86 -6.64 -3.42 9.34
C LEU A 86 -5.48 -2.79 10.10
N LEU A 87 -4.24 -3.10 9.74
CA LEU A 87 -3.05 -2.53 10.39
C LEU A 87 -2.98 -1.02 10.21
N LEU A 88 -3.29 -0.52 9.01
CA LEU A 88 -3.32 0.92 8.75
C LEU A 88 -4.47 1.62 9.49
N LEU A 89 -5.61 0.98 9.65
CA LEU A 89 -6.72 1.48 10.46
C LEU A 89 -6.30 1.58 11.94
N ILE A 90 -5.71 0.52 12.51
CA ILE A 90 -5.23 0.52 13.89
C ILE A 90 -4.18 1.60 14.09
N PHE A 91 -3.22 1.72 13.17
CA PHE A 91 -2.17 2.73 13.23
C PHE A 91 -2.76 4.16 13.22
N SER A 92 -3.63 4.48 12.26
CA SER A 92 -4.22 5.81 12.14
C SER A 92 -5.14 6.16 13.31
N LEU A 93 -5.96 5.21 13.80
CA LEU A 93 -6.81 5.41 14.99
C LEU A 93 -5.99 5.59 16.28
N SER A 94 -4.91 4.84 16.44
CA SER A 94 -4.01 4.99 17.61
C SER A 94 -3.38 6.37 17.64
N PHE A 95 -2.92 6.87 16.49
CA PHE A 95 -2.39 8.24 16.37
C PHE A 95 -3.46 9.29 16.59
N PHE A 96 -4.66 9.11 16.05
CA PHE A 96 -5.78 10.01 16.27
C PHE A 96 -6.14 10.08 17.76
N ALA A 97 -6.30 8.94 18.43
CA ALA A 97 -6.63 8.87 19.85
C ALA A 97 -5.54 9.50 20.73
N TRP A 98 -4.26 9.21 20.41
CA TRP A 98 -3.13 9.82 21.13
C TRP A 98 -3.10 11.34 20.96
N PHE A 99 -3.25 11.80 19.73
CA PHE A 99 -3.24 13.21 19.40
C PHE A 99 -4.43 13.95 20.03
N TRP A 100 -5.63 13.40 19.91
CA TRP A 100 -6.86 13.94 20.47
C TRP A 100 -6.81 14.02 21.99
N SER A 101 -6.37 12.95 22.66
CA SER A 101 -6.26 12.93 24.12
C SER A 101 -5.30 13.97 24.67
N ARG A 102 -4.26 14.30 23.91
CA ARG A 102 -3.27 15.30 24.30
C ARG A 102 -3.78 16.73 24.08
N THR A 103 -4.57 16.93 23.06
CA THR A 103 -5.12 18.22 22.67
C THR A 103 -6.33 18.62 23.51
N ALA A 104 -7.22 17.67 23.82
CA ALA A 104 -8.41 17.92 24.64
C ALA A 104 -8.08 18.35 26.08
N ARG A 105 -6.83 18.16 26.52
CA ARG A 105 -6.36 18.56 27.86
C ARG A 105 -5.80 19.98 27.93
N SER A 106 -5.59 20.62 26.78
CA SER A 106 -5.00 21.96 26.71
C SER A 106 -6.07 22.98 26.37
N THR A 107 -6.70 23.55 27.41
CA THR A 107 -7.85 24.48 27.26
C THR A 107 -7.50 25.96 27.13
N ASP A 108 -6.23 26.35 27.33
CA ASP A 108 -5.85 27.77 27.36
C ASP A 108 -4.90 28.11 26.20
N PHE A 109 -5.46 28.55 25.06
CA PHE A 109 -4.71 28.95 23.88
C PHE A 109 -4.89 30.44 23.56
N GLU A 110 -4.35 31.31 24.41
CA GLU A 110 -4.08 32.69 24.03
C GLU A 110 -2.59 32.86 23.70
N MET A 111 -2.20 32.57 22.45
CA MET A 111 -0.86 32.91 21.98
C MET A 111 -0.92 34.01 20.94
N ALA A 112 -0.21 35.09 21.18
CA ALA A 112 0.02 36.12 20.20
C ALA A 112 0.76 35.54 18.98
N PHE A 113 0.24 35.80 17.80
CA PHE A 113 0.86 35.38 16.53
C PHE A 113 2.26 36.02 16.43
N SER A 114 3.27 35.16 16.29
CA SER A 114 4.62 35.60 15.92
C SER A 114 5.15 34.77 14.77
N VAL A 115 6.05 35.34 13.97
CA VAL A 115 6.73 34.65 12.87
C VAL A 115 7.41 33.36 13.36
N ARG A 116 7.93 33.36 14.59
CA ARG A 116 8.55 32.20 15.20
C ARG A 116 7.54 31.06 15.43
N HIS A 117 6.34 31.37 15.94
CA HIS A 117 5.28 30.38 16.14
C HIS A 117 4.79 29.80 14.81
N PHE A 118 4.67 30.65 13.77
CA PHE A 118 4.33 30.21 12.43
C PHE A 118 5.36 29.24 11.85
N TYR A 119 6.64 29.52 12.01
CA TYR A 119 7.72 28.62 11.60
C TYR A 119 7.60 27.24 12.28
N PHE A 120 7.48 27.20 13.62
CA PHE A 120 7.33 25.93 14.34
C PHE A 120 6.06 25.17 13.94
N PHE A 121 4.98 25.87 13.68
CA PHE A 121 3.74 25.30 13.14
C PHE A 121 3.97 24.61 11.81
N VAL A 122 4.53 25.31 10.84
CA VAL A 122 4.74 24.79 9.47
C VAL A 122 5.68 23.58 9.51
N VAL A 123 6.81 23.69 10.19
CA VAL A 123 7.80 22.60 10.27
C VAL A 123 7.22 21.39 10.98
N SER A 124 6.49 21.57 12.09
CA SER A 124 5.81 20.49 12.80
C SER A 124 4.79 19.78 11.92
N THR A 125 3.95 20.55 11.21
CA THR A 125 2.92 19.99 10.32
C THR A 125 3.55 19.16 9.21
N ILE A 126 4.52 19.73 8.50
CA ILE A 126 5.19 19.04 7.40
C ILE A 126 5.90 17.78 7.89
N SER A 127 6.66 17.88 8.99
CA SER A 127 7.37 16.73 9.57
C SER A 127 6.42 15.63 10.03
N PHE A 128 5.26 15.99 10.59
CA PHE A 128 4.23 15.03 10.96
C PHE A 128 3.65 14.34 9.73
N LEU A 129 3.31 15.06 8.68
CA LEU A 129 2.76 14.49 7.46
C LEU A 129 3.77 13.54 6.80
N ILE A 130 5.04 13.94 6.71
CA ILE A 130 6.12 13.08 6.19
C ILE A 130 6.23 11.80 7.02
N PHE A 131 6.29 11.93 8.35
CA PHE A 131 6.34 10.78 9.26
C PHE A 131 5.15 9.85 9.06
N PHE A 132 3.93 10.41 9.06
CA PHE A 132 2.71 9.63 8.98
C PHE A 132 2.59 8.89 7.63
N PHE A 133 2.79 9.57 6.51
CA PHE A 133 2.70 8.95 5.19
C PHE A 133 3.81 7.95 4.94
N SER A 134 5.05 8.24 5.37
CA SER A 134 6.16 7.28 5.25
C SER A 134 5.93 6.04 6.11
N SER A 135 5.42 6.19 7.33
CA SER A 135 5.06 5.05 8.19
C SER A 135 3.94 4.21 7.58
N THR A 136 2.89 4.87 7.06
CA THR A 136 1.76 4.20 6.39
C THR A 136 2.25 3.38 5.19
N GLN A 137 3.10 3.97 4.35
CA GLN A 137 3.68 3.28 3.20
C GLN A 137 4.65 2.16 3.63
N GLY A 138 5.45 2.40 4.67
CA GLY A 138 6.35 1.40 5.26
C GLY A 138 5.58 0.17 5.76
N ILE A 139 4.47 0.37 6.49
CA ILE A 139 3.58 -0.70 6.96
C ILE A 139 2.96 -1.45 5.77
N ALA A 140 2.49 -0.74 4.74
CA ALA A 140 1.91 -1.36 3.56
C ALA A 140 2.94 -2.27 2.85
N ASN A 141 4.17 -1.78 2.66
CA ASN A 141 5.27 -2.52 2.05
C ASN A 141 5.73 -3.71 2.94
N LEU A 142 5.71 -3.55 4.28
CA LEU A 142 6.01 -4.63 5.21
C LEU A 142 5.03 -5.78 5.03
N VAL A 143 3.73 -5.48 5.02
CA VAL A 143 2.69 -6.51 4.84
C VAL A 143 2.85 -7.20 3.50
N GLN A 144 3.04 -6.45 2.43
CA GLN A 144 3.09 -6.99 1.07
C GLN A 144 4.39 -7.76 0.79
N ASN A 145 5.54 -7.26 1.25
CA ASN A 145 6.84 -7.76 0.80
C ASN A 145 7.54 -8.67 1.83
N VAL A 146 7.08 -8.65 3.09
CA VAL A 146 7.68 -9.45 4.17
C VAL A 146 6.70 -10.49 4.69
N ILE A 147 5.45 -10.10 4.97
CA ILE A 147 4.45 -11.02 5.51
C ILE A 147 3.85 -11.88 4.39
N PHE A 148 3.56 -11.28 3.23
CA PHE A 148 2.96 -11.96 2.08
C PHE A 148 3.77 -11.71 0.79
N PRO A 149 5.04 -12.15 0.72
CA PRO A 149 5.91 -11.86 -0.42
C PRO A 149 5.34 -12.38 -1.75
N GLU A 150 4.63 -13.48 -1.73
CA GLU A 150 4.03 -14.07 -2.92
C GLU A 150 2.89 -13.23 -3.52
N SER A 151 2.26 -12.35 -2.70
CA SER A 151 1.22 -11.44 -3.20
C SER A 151 1.76 -10.38 -4.17
N SER A 152 3.06 -10.12 -4.18
CA SER A 152 3.73 -9.16 -5.06
C SER A 152 4.35 -9.81 -6.30
N PHE A 153 4.40 -11.15 -6.38
CA PHE A 153 4.81 -11.85 -7.58
C PHE A 153 3.65 -11.89 -8.60
N TYR A 154 3.98 -11.60 -9.86
CA TYR A 154 3.06 -11.68 -10.98
C TYR A 154 3.68 -12.48 -12.11
N PHE A 155 3.08 -13.62 -12.42
CA PHE A 155 3.49 -14.43 -13.57
C PHE A 155 2.94 -13.84 -14.86
N ASN A 156 3.83 -13.43 -15.75
CA ASN A 156 3.47 -12.87 -17.04
C ASN A 156 3.38 -13.95 -18.12
N TYR A 157 2.28 -14.69 -18.16
CA TYR A 157 2.05 -15.71 -19.20
C TYR A 157 1.83 -15.12 -20.60
N HIS A 158 1.44 -13.85 -20.72
CA HIS A 158 1.36 -13.17 -22.01
C HIS A 158 2.73 -12.95 -22.65
N GLY A 159 3.79 -12.93 -21.84
CA GLY A 159 5.16 -12.84 -22.34
C GLY A 159 5.60 -14.09 -23.11
N LEU A 160 4.96 -15.24 -22.90
CA LEU A 160 5.21 -16.47 -23.65
C LEU A 160 4.74 -16.37 -25.12
N ALA A 161 3.83 -15.43 -25.42
CA ALA A 161 3.32 -15.18 -26.75
C ALA A 161 4.32 -14.48 -27.69
N ARG A 162 5.43 -13.93 -27.16
CA ARG A 162 6.42 -13.22 -27.99
C ARG A 162 7.63 -14.10 -28.27
N PRO A 163 7.69 -14.84 -29.40
CA PRO A 163 8.97 -15.19 -29.96
C PRO A 163 9.61 -13.86 -30.42
N ILE A 164 10.86 -13.63 -30.04
CA ILE A 164 11.72 -12.59 -30.61
C ILE A 164 11.98 -13.01 -32.05
N VAL A 165 11.06 -12.72 -32.92
CA VAL A 165 11.29 -12.85 -34.38
C VAL A 165 10.75 -11.61 -35.06
N GLU A 166 11.69 -10.72 -35.36
CA GLU A 166 11.58 -9.85 -36.52
C GLU A 166 11.28 -10.73 -37.74
N ARG A 167 10.10 -10.60 -38.32
CA ARG A 167 9.77 -10.61 -39.74
C ARG A 167 8.34 -11.10 -40.02
N GLN A 168 7.49 -10.21 -40.43
CA GLN A 168 6.56 -10.16 -41.58
C GLN A 168 5.66 -11.36 -41.96
N THR A 169 5.61 -12.45 -41.22
CA THR A 169 4.62 -13.50 -41.41
C THR A 169 4.01 -13.84 -40.07
N LYS A 170 2.67 -13.78 -39.99
CA LYS A 170 1.93 -14.16 -38.78
C LYS A 170 2.33 -15.59 -38.40
N PRO A 171 3.05 -15.81 -37.29
CA PRO A 171 3.47 -17.17 -36.91
C PRO A 171 2.23 -18.02 -36.62
N PRO A 172 2.27 -19.33 -36.88
CA PRO A 172 1.19 -20.22 -36.46
C PRO A 172 1.03 -20.15 -34.92
N ALA A 173 -0.21 -20.26 -34.47
CA ALA A 173 -0.52 -20.24 -33.03
C ALA A 173 0.33 -21.32 -32.33
N ARG A 174 1.11 -20.87 -31.31
CA ARG A 174 1.98 -21.77 -30.54
C ARG A 174 1.14 -22.43 -29.46
N THR A 175 1.23 -23.74 -29.34
CA THR A 175 0.63 -24.48 -28.25
C THR A 175 1.65 -24.66 -27.14
N VAL A 176 1.31 -24.18 -25.92
CA VAL A 176 2.12 -24.29 -24.72
C VAL A 176 1.54 -25.38 -23.84
N ASP A 177 2.36 -26.33 -23.45
CA ASP A 177 1.99 -27.39 -22.53
C ASP A 177 2.28 -27.00 -21.06
N LYS A 178 1.80 -27.83 -20.12
CA LYS A 178 1.96 -27.59 -18.69
C LYS A 178 3.42 -27.56 -18.27
N ALA A 179 4.27 -28.43 -18.80
CA ALA A 179 5.67 -28.53 -18.41
C ALA A 179 6.46 -27.27 -18.81
N GLU A 180 6.23 -26.78 -20.02
CA GLU A 180 6.82 -25.53 -20.50
C GLU A 180 6.35 -24.32 -19.65
N LEU A 181 5.06 -24.33 -19.28
CA LEU A 181 4.48 -23.28 -18.42
C LEU A 181 5.09 -23.27 -17.01
N GLU A 182 5.27 -24.45 -16.41
CA GLU A 182 5.91 -24.61 -15.09
C GLU A 182 7.38 -24.16 -15.11
N GLU A 183 8.11 -24.46 -16.19
CA GLU A 183 9.50 -24.00 -16.36
C GLU A 183 9.56 -22.48 -16.50
N ALA A 184 8.71 -21.89 -17.30
CA ALA A 184 8.61 -20.45 -17.46
C ALA A 184 8.22 -19.76 -16.14
N PHE A 185 7.28 -20.33 -15.40
CA PHE A 185 6.89 -19.87 -14.07
C PHE A 185 8.07 -19.90 -13.09
N ALA A 186 8.80 -21.01 -13.03
CA ALA A 186 9.95 -21.16 -12.16
C ALA A 186 11.07 -20.18 -12.53
N SER A 187 11.31 -19.92 -13.82
CA SER A 187 12.31 -18.96 -14.27
C SER A 187 11.95 -17.53 -13.91
N GLN A 188 10.71 -17.10 -14.18
CA GLN A 188 10.23 -15.76 -13.81
C GLN A 188 10.20 -15.56 -12.29
N ARG A 189 9.86 -16.59 -11.52
CA ARG A 189 9.90 -16.53 -10.05
C ARG A 189 11.32 -16.33 -9.55
N ARG A 190 12.31 -17.05 -10.07
CA ARG A 190 13.74 -16.85 -9.72
C ARG A 190 14.21 -15.45 -10.07
N GLU A 191 13.84 -14.94 -11.24
CA GLU A 191 14.17 -13.57 -11.65
C GLU A 191 13.56 -12.54 -10.69
N TRP A 192 12.29 -12.71 -10.32
CA TRP A 192 11.62 -11.85 -9.36
C TRP A 192 12.30 -11.89 -7.99
N GLU A 193 12.65 -13.08 -7.47
CA GLU A 193 13.32 -13.27 -6.18
C GLU A 193 14.71 -12.60 -6.16
N THR A 194 15.42 -12.61 -7.28
CA THR A 194 16.78 -12.05 -7.36
C THR A 194 16.82 -10.55 -7.65
N GLN A 195 15.86 -10.02 -8.40
CA GLN A 195 15.87 -8.62 -8.84
C GLN A 195 14.81 -7.78 -8.13
N SER A 196 13.55 -8.19 -8.17
CA SER A 196 12.43 -7.38 -7.72
C SER A 196 12.23 -7.42 -6.20
N ALA A 197 12.32 -8.59 -5.59
CA ALA A 197 12.09 -8.74 -4.16
C ALA A 197 13.11 -7.96 -3.29
N PRO A 198 14.42 -7.94 -3.61
CA PRO A 198 15.38 -7.11 -2.87
C PRO A 198 15.11 -5.62 -3.01
N TRP A 199 14.70 -5.16 -4.20
CA TRP A 199 14.37 -3.76 -4.43
C TRP A 199 13.15 -3.32 -3.62
N GLN A 200 12.10 -4.14 -3.57
CA GLN A 200 10.91 -3.89 -2.76
C GLN A 200 11.24 -3.82 -1.25
N LYS A 201 12.14 -4.69 -0.77
CA LYS A 201 12.62 -4.63 0.62
C LYS A 201 13.41 -3.35 0.91
N ARG A 202 14.23 -2.88 -0.04
CA ARG A 202 14.92 -1.59 0.09
C ARG A 202 13.95 -0.43 0.19
N GLN A 203 12.93 -0.37 -0.67
CA GLN A 203 11.89 0.65 -0.57
C GLN A 203 11.23 0.70 0.80
N MET A 204 10.95 -0.45 1.41
CA MET A 204 10.39 -0.52 2.76
C MET A 204 11.36 0.10 3.79
N VAL A 205 12.65 -0.24 3.72
CA VAL A 205 13.68 0.31 4.61
C VAL A 205 13.79 1.82 4.45
N ASP A 206 13.77 2.32 3.21
CA ASP A 206 13.83 3.75 2.91
C ASP A 206 12.63 4.51 3.52
N GLN A 207 11.42 3.95 3.42
CA GLN A 207 10.22 4.54 4.02
C GLN A 207 10.33 4.62 5.55
N PHE A 208 10.78 3.55 6.21
CA PHE A 208 11.00 3.58 7.65
C PHE A 208 12.15 4.52 8.06
N ALA A 209 13.20 4.62 7.26
CA ALA A 209 14.29 5.57 7.51
C ALA A 209 13.76 7.02 7.46
N VAL A 210 12.97 7.37 6.46
CA VAL A 210 12.31 8.69 6.37
C VAL A 210 11.40 8.94 7.57
N ALA A 211 10.60 7.94 7.98
CA ALA A 211 9.76 8.04 9.16
C ALA A 211 10.57 8.28 10.43
N LEU A 212 11.66 7.51 10.62
CA LEU A 212 12.55 7.65 11.78
C LEU A 212 13.25 9.00 11.87
N VAL A 213 13.63 9.59 10.74
CA VAL A 213 14.27 10.92 10.71
C VAL A 213 13.22 12.03 10.94
N SER A 214 12.04 11.89 10.39
CA SER A 214 11.00 12.92 10.52
C SER A 214 10.36 12.98 11.92
N LEU A 215 10.32 11.87 12.65
CA LEU A 215 9.75 11.81 14.00
C LEU A 215 10.46 12.71 15.03
N PRO A 216 11.80 12.69 15.17
CA PRO A 216 12.53 13.62 16.04
C PRO A 216 12.32 15.08 15.66
N VAL A 217 12.31 15.40 14.35
CA VAL A 217 12.06 16.76 13.86
C VAL A 217 10.67 17.22 14.29
N PHE A 218 9.65 16.39 14.06
CA PHE A 218 8.29 16.65 14.55
C PHE A 218 8.25 16.85 16.07
N TYR A 219 8.83 15.92 16.83
CA TYR A 219 8.80 15.96 18.29
C TYR A 219 9.48 17.23 18.85
N PHE A 220 10.67 17.59 18.31
CA PHE A 220 11.42 18.77 18.75
C PHE A 220 10.62 20.07 18.47
N HIS A 221 10.07 20.20 17.27
CA HIS A 221 9.33 21.40 16.90
C HIS A 221 7.98 21.48 17.63
N ASN A 222 7.29 20.36 17.77
CA ASN A 222 6.04 20.28 18.52
C ASN A 222 6.22 20.61 20.01
N ARG A 223 7.34 20.19 20.63
CA ARG A 223 7.64 20.52 22.01
C ARG A 223 7.90 22.03 22.23
N LYS A 224 8.50 22.70 21.23
CA LYS A 224 8.73 24.15 21.27
C LYS A 224 7.45 24.96 21.08
N PHE A 225 6.43 24.34 20.53
CA PHE A 225 5.11 24.93 20.38
C PHE A 225 4.42 25.12 21.74
N LYS A 226 4.86 24.45 22.80
CA LYS A 226 4.26 24.37 24.13
C LYS A 226 2.77 24.64 24.11
N PHE A 227 2.05 23.55 24.01
CA PHE A 227 0.65 23.54 24.40
C PHE A 227 0.55 23.68 25.90
#